data_aa5556c307ec1f5e7d4c7d599a304316
#
_entry.id   aa5556c307ec1f5e7d4c7d599a304316
#
_cell.length_a   1.000
_cell.length_b   1.000
_cell.length_c   1.000
_cell.angle_alpha   90.00
_cell.angle_beta   90.00
_cell.angle_gamma   90.00
#
_symmetry.space_group_name_H-M   'P 1'
#
loop_
_entity.id
_entity.type
_entity.pdbx_description
1 polymer ?
#
loop_
_entity_poly.entity_id
_entity_poly.type
_entity_poly.pdbx_seq_one_letter_code
_entity_poly.pdbx_strand_id
1 'polypeptide(L)'
;MSTFYDALEARSPAEREAALMAALPGQIRHARTAAPAFAQILGGVDPAQVTSREALARLPVTRKHELLERQQAGRAHSPFGGFATQGFGAAMPRVFASPGPLYEPEGTRRDYWRMARAIHAAGFRPGELIHNCFAYHFVPAGSMMESGAHALGCTVFPGGTGQTEQQVQAMAELRPAG
;
A
#
# COMPACT_ATOMS: atom_id res chain seq x y z
N MET A 1 -22.89 -11.74 -11.57
CA MET A 1 -21.66 -10.98 -11.29
C MET A 1 -20.74 -11.85 -10.44
N SER A 2 -19.41 -11.76 -10.63
CA SER A 2 -18.49 -12.57 -9.83
C SER A 2 -18.57 -12.18 -8.36
N THR A 3 -18.61 -13.19 -7.46
CA THR A 3 -18.55 -13.00 -6.01
C THR A 3 -17.16 -12.53 -5.57
N PHE A 4 -16.12 -12.84 -6.37
CA PHE A 4 -14.73 -12.52 -6.10
C PHE A 4 -14.22 -11.40 -7.01
N TYR A 5 -13.31 -10.59 -6.50
CA TYR A 5 -12.63 -9.55 -7.27
C TYR A 5 -11.79 -10.15 -8.41
N ASP A 6 -11.04 -11.21 -8.11
CA ASP A 6 -10.21 -11.94 -9.09
C ASP A 6 -10.08 -13.43 -8.72
N ALA A 7 -9.48 -14.20 -9.63
CA ALA A 7 -9.26 -15.64 -9.44
C ALA A 7 -8.34 -15.95 -8.24
N LEU A 8 -7.52 -15.01 -7.78
CA LEU A 8 -6.64 -15.22 -6.63
C LEU A 8 -7.42 -15.33 -5.31
N GLU A 9 -8.62 -14.75 -5.23
CA GLU A 9 -9.48 -14.89 -4.06
C GLU A 9 -10.14 -16.27 -3.96
N ALA A 10 -10.36 -16.92 -5.11
CA ALA A 10 -11.00 -18.23 -5.16
C ALA A 10 -10.06 -19.40 -4.82
N ARG A 11 -8.75 -19.15 -4.64
CA ARG A 11 -7.77 -20.18 -4.29
C ARG A 11 -8.05 -20.75 -2.90
N SER A 12 -7.80 -22.06 -2.76
CA SER A 12 -7.80 -22.73 -1.46
C SER A 12 -6.76 -22.14 -0.50
N PRO A 13 -6.89 -22.32 0.82
CA PRO A 13 -5.87 -21.92 1.78
C PRO A 13 -4.48 -22.51 1.47
N ALA A 14 -4.42 -23.79 1.05
CA ALA A 14 -3.17 -24.46 0.70
C ALA A 14 -2.49 -23.84 -0.53
N GLU A 15 -3.24 -23.54 -1.58
CA GLU A 15 -2.72 -22.85 -2.77
C GLU A 15 -2.21 -21.45 -2.46
N ARG A 16 -2.91 -20.69 -1.60
CA ARG A 16 -2.45 -19.37 -1.15
C ARG A 16 -1.14 -19.46 -0.37
N GLU A 17 -1.07 -20.39 0.57
CA GLU A 17 0.13 -20.62 1.38
C GLU A 17 1.33 -20.99 0.51
N ALA A 18 1.16 -21.97 -0.37
CA ALA A 18 2.21 -22.40 -1.30
C ALA A 18 2.71 -21.24 -2.17
N ALA A 19 1.80 -20.43 -2.72
CA ALA A 19 2.16 -19.27 -3.54
C ALA A 19 2.90 -18.19 -2.75
N LEU A 20 2.51 -17.91 -1.49
CA LEU A 20 3.18 -16.96 -0.63
C LEU A 20 4.60 -17.41 -0.28
N MET A 21 4.76 -18.67 0.11
CA MET A 21 6.08 -19.23 0.46
C MET A 21 7.01 -19.30 -0.74
N ALA A 22 6.49 -19.62 -1.92
CA ALA A 22 7.26 -19.59 -3.17
C ALA A 22 7.74 -18.18 -3.56
N ALA A 23 6.95 -17.13 -3.26
CA ALA A 23 7.31 -15.75 -3.57
C ALA A 23 8.29 -15.12 -2.55
N LEU A 24 8.34 -15.64 -1.33
CA LEU A 24 9.06 -15.05 -0.21
C LEU A 24 10.57 -14.90 -0.44
N PRO A 25 11.32 -15.90 -0.96
CA PRO A 25 12.75 -15.76 -1.27
C PRO A 25 13.03 -14.61 -2.26
N GLY A 26 12.17 -14.45 -3.27
CA GLY A 26 12.28 -13.34 -4.24
C GLY A 26 12.08 -11.98 -3.59
N GLN A 27 11.10 -11.85 -2.69
CA GLN A 27 10.82 -10.62 -1.98
C GLN A 27 11.99 -10.22 -1.05
N ILE A 28 12.56 -11.18 -0.32
CA ILE A 28 13.71 -10.92 0.57
C ILE A 28 14.93 -10.51 -0.24
N ARG A 29 15.20 -11.18 -1.35
CA ARG A 29 16.28 -10.81 -2.26
C ARG A 29 16.10 -9.39 -2.77
N HIS A 30 14.89 -9.04 -3.24
CA HIS A 30 14.57 -7.70 -3.71
C HIS A 30 14.79 -6.65 -2.62
N ALA A 31 14.27 -6.86 -1.40
CA ALA A 31 14.46 -5.94 -0.30
C ALA A 31 15.95 -5.70 0.01
N ARG A 32 16.76 -6.76 0.05
CA ARG A 32 18.20 -6.66 0.30
C ARG A 32 18.98 -5.94 -0.80
N THR A 33 18.60 -6.11 -2.06
CA THR A 33 19.34 -5.52 -3.18
C THR A 33 18.90 -4.10 -3.51
N ALA A 34 17.62 -3.78 -3.28
CA ALA A 34 17.04 -2.52 -3.72
C ALA A 34 16.87 -1.46 -2.59
N ALA A 35 16.94 -1.87 -1.32
CA ALA A 35 16.77 -0.96 -0.18
C ALA A 35 17.96 -1.06 0.79
N PRO A 36 18.82 -0.03 0.89
CA PRO A 36 20.02 -0.05 1.72
C PRO A 36 19.80 -0.41 3.19
N ALA A 37 18.68 0.03 3.79
CA ALA A 37 18.33 -0.31 5.16
C ALA A 37 18.06 -1.82 5.30
N PHE A 38 17.35 -2.42 4.36
CA PHE A 38 17.11 -3.87 4.38
C PHE A 38 18.36 -4.68 4.02
N ALA A 39 19.27 -4.13 3.22
CA ALA A 39 20.58 -4.76 3.01
C ALA A 39 21.34 -4.93 4.33
N GLN A 40 21.26 -3.94 5.23
CA GLN A 40 21.86 -4.02 6.56
C GLN A 40 21.09 -4.96 7.49
N ILE A 41 19.75 -4.78 7.60
CA ILE A 41 18.90 -5.54 8.53
C ILE A 41 18.92 -7.04 8.21
N LEU A 42 18.91 -7.39 6.92
CA LEU A 42 18.83 -8.77 6.42
C LEU A 42 20.20 -9.30 5.94
N GLY A 43 21.31 -8.63 6.26
CA GLY A 43 22.64 -8.94 5.73
C GLY A 43 23.09 -10.38 5.94
N GLY A 44 22.74 -10.97 7.10
CA GLY A 44 23.07 -12.35 7.46
C GLY A 44 22.04 -13.40 6.98
N VAL A 45 20.97 -12.98 6.28
CA VAL A 45 19.88 -13.88 5.85
C VAL A 45 20.16 -14.42 4.46
N ASP A 46 20.15 -15.74 4.28
CA ASP A 46 20.09 -16.35 2.95
C ASP A 46 18.63 -16.36 2.47
N PRO A 47 18.26 -15.59 1.43
CA PRO A 47 16.89 -15.56 0.94
C PRO A 47 16.36 -16.91 0.50
N ALA A 48 17.22 -17.83 0.00
CA ALA A 48 16.81 -19.14 -0.48
C ALA A 48 16.32 -20.06 0.65
N GLN A 49 16.72 -19.78 1.89
CA GLN A 49 16.32 -20.56 3.07
C GLN A 49 15.00 -20.09 3.68
N VAL A 50 14.44 -18.95 3.24
CA VAL A 50 13.21 -18.40 3.81
C VAL A 50 12.01 -18.84 2.96
N THR A 51 11.61 -20.09 3.15
CA THR A 51 10.56 -20.77 2.36
C THR A 51 9.37 -21.24 3.20
N SER A 52 9.35 -20.89 4.50
CA SER A 52 8.28 -21.27 5.42
C SER A 52 7.95 -20.14 6.40
N ARG A 53 6.83 -20.26 7.11
CA ARG A 53 6.43 -19.31 8.17
C ARG A 53 7.41 -19.34 9.34
N GLU A 54 7.96 -20.49 9.69
CA GLU A 54 8.97 -20.63 10.76
C GLU A 54 10.26 -19.94 10.35
N ALA A 55 10.69 -20.05 9.11
CA ALA A 55 11.87 -19.35 8.60
C ALA A 55 11.62 -17.82 8.56
N LEU A 56 10.44 -17.38 8.11
CA LEU A 56 10.04 -15.98 8.13
C LEU A 56 10.02 -15.41 9.57
N ALA A 57 9.52 -16.15 10.54
CA ALA A 57 9.43 -15.71 11.94
C ALA A 57 10.79 -15.49 12.61
N ARG A 58 11.87 -16.03 12.05
CA ARG A 58 13.24 -15.83 12.53
C ARG A 58 13.90 -14.56 11.99
N LEU A 59 13.27 -13.89 11.03
CA LEU A 59 13.82 -12.65 10.49
C LEU A 59 13.73 -11.50 11.52
N PRO A 60 14.66 -10.55 11.47
CA PRO A 60 14.58 -9.35 12.30
C PRO A 60 13.27 -8.59 12.05
N VAL A 61 12.62 -8.16 13.11
CA VAL A 61 11.41 -7.34 13.05
C VAL A 61 11.80 -5.88 12.98
N THR A 62 11.33 -5.16 11.97
CA THR A 62 11.48 -3.69 11.86
C THR A 62 10.32 -3.03 12.60
N ARG A 63 10.61 -2.22 13.62
CA ARG A 63 9.59 -1.51 14.37
C ARG A 63 9.43 -0.08 13.87
N LYS A 64 8.22 0.48 14.04
CA LYS A 64 7.89 1.82 13.53
C LYS A 64 8.81 2.91 14.11
N HIS A 65 9.17 2.84 15.38
CA HIS A 65 10.08 3.81 15.99
C HIS A 65 11.50 3.73 15.41
N GLU A 66 12.05 2.53 15.19
CA GLU A 66 13.36 2.32 14.57
C GLU A 66 13.42 2.87 13.14
N LEU A 67 12.33 2.69 12.39
CA LEU A 67 12.17 3.22 11.05
C LEU A 67 12.14 4.76 11.08
N LEU A 68 11.40 5.35 12.03
CA LEU A 68 11.35 6.79 12.24
C LEU A 68 12.73 7.37 12.60
N GLU A 69 13.44 6.74 13.55
CA GLU A 69 14.79 7.15 13.95
C GLU A 69 15.76 7.13 12.77
N ARG A 70 15.75 6.08 11.95
CA ARG A 70 16.56 6.01 10.72
C ARG A 70 16.21 7.10 9.72
N GLN A 71 14.93 7.39 9.53
CA GLN A 71 14.52 8.49 8.67
C GLN A 71 14.99 9.84 9.22
N GLN A 72 14.90 10.07 10.53
CA GLN A 72 15.35 11.31 11.16
C GLN A 72 16.87 11.49 11.07
N ALA A 73 17.63 10.46 11.35
CA ALA A 73 19.08 10.50 11.28
C ALA A 73 19.64 10.72 9.86
N GLY A 74 18.98 10.16 8.85
CA GLY A 74 19.39 10.25 7.45
C GLY A 74 18.70 11.33 6.63
N ARG A 75 17.84 12.16 7.23
CA ARG A 75 16.87 13.02 6.53
C ARG A 75 17.48 13.96 5.48
N ALA A 76 18.68 14.47 5.72
CA ALA A 76 19.37 15.36 4.79
C ALA A 76 19.78 14.67 3.47
N HIS A 77 20.00 13.36 3.48
CA HIS A 77 20.52 12.62 2.34
C HIS A 77 19.58 11.51 1.86
N SER A 78 18.78 10.96 2.77
CA SER A 78 17.84 9.87 2.49
C SER A 78 16.58 10.03 3.34
N PRO A 79 15.59 10.81 2.90
CA PRO A 79 14.39 11.10 3.67
C PRO A 79 13.59 9.85 4.06
N PHE A 80 13.80 8.74 3.36
CA PHE A 80 13.18 7.45 3.65
C PHE A 80 14.04 6.53 4.54
N GLY A 81 15.17 7.02 5.09
CA GLY A 81 16.06 6.22 5.94
C GLY A 81 16.65 4.98 5.28
N GLY A 82 16.74 4.96 3.94
CA GLY A 82 17.22 3.82 3.15
C GLY A 82 16.20 2.69 2.94
N PHE A 83 14.93 2.89 3.31
CA PHE A 83 13.88 1.87 3.13
C PHE A 83 13.20 1.92 1.76
N ALA A 84 13.29 3.02 1.02
CA ALA A 84 12.74 3.12 -0.32
C ALA A 84 13.62 2.40 -1.34
N THR A 85 12.98 1.71 -2.29
CA THR A 85 13.67 1.04 -3.40
C THR A 85 13.85 1.95 -4.61
N GLN A 86 13.29 3.16 -4.56
CA GLN A 86 13.29 4.14 -5.66
C GLN A 86 13.59 5.53 -5.11
N GLY A 87 14.22 6.37 -5.92
CA GLY A 87 14.39 7.80 -5.65
C GLY A 87 13.23 8.63 -6.20
N PHE A 88 13.26 9.94 -5.92
CA PHE A 88 12.30 10.89 -6.49
C PHE A 88 12.35 10.87 -8.03
N GLY A 89 11.18 10.99 -8.64
CA GLY A 89 11.02 11.00 -10.10
C GLY A 89 9.76 10.29 -10.55
N ALA A 90 9.66 9.98 -11.84
CA ALA A 90 8.46 9.39 -12.45
C ALA A 90 8.05 8.04 -11.83
N ALA A 91 8.99 7.28 -11.25
CA ALA A 91 8.69 6.02 -10.59
C ALA A 91 8.10 6.19 -9.18
N MET A 92 8.16 7.41 -8.61
CA MET A 92 7.60 7.77 -7.30
C MET A 92 6.65 8.96 -7.46
N PRO A 93 5.41 8.76 -7.91
CA PRO A 93 4.48 9.86 -8.22
C PRO A 93 4.04 10.66 -7.00
N ARG A 94 4.10 10.08 -5.79
CA ARG A 94 3.71 10.75 -4.55
C ARG A 94 4.59 10.31 -3.38
N VAL A 95 4.69 11.21 -2.41
CA VAL A 95 5.24 10.94 -1.08
C VAL A 95 4.24 11.43 -0.05
N PHE A 96 3.97 10.62 0.94
CA PHE A 96 3.08 10.94 2.04
C PHE A 96 3.83 11.04 3.35
N ALA A 97 3.19 11.64 4.35
CA ALA A 97 3.68 11.70 5.73
C ALA A 97 2.61 11.13 6.66
N SER A 98 2.85 9.96 7.23
CA SER A 98 2.02 9.43 8.31
C SER A 98 2.45 10.03 9.68
N PRO A 99 1.57 10.00 10.69
CA PRO A 99 1.91 10.56 12.01
C PRO A 99 3.20 9.99 12.58
N GLY A 100 4.13 10.96 12.94
CA GLY A 100 5.48 10.62 13.43
C GLY A 100 6.52 11.72 13.20
N PRO A 101 6.64 12.47 12.08
CA PRO A 101 6.26 12.16 10.71
C PRO A 101 7.14 11.10 10.07
N LEU A 102 6.52 10.07 9.56
CA LEU A 102 7.16 9.02 8.76
C LEU A 102 6.84 9.24 7.29
N TYR A 103 7.85 9.36 6.44
CA TYR A 103 7.66 9.53 5.00
C TYR A 103 7.49 8.19 4.30
N GLU A 104 6.45 8.10 3.46
CA GLU A 104 6.04 6.91 2.76
C GLU A 104 5.95 7.19 1.26
N PRO A 105 6.79 6.53 0.42
CA PRO A 105 6.72 6.69 -1.03
C PRO A 105 5.58 5.87 -1.63
N GLU A 106 4.96 6.40 -2.68
CA GLU A 106 4.05 5.65 -3.53
C GLU A 106 4.72 5.32 -4.88
N GLY A 107 4.58 4.08 -5.33
CA GLY A 107 5.05 3.65 -6.64
C GLY A 107 3.95 3.71 -7.71
N THR A 108 4.32 3.47 -8.98
CA THR A 108 3.44 3.59 -10.16
C THR A 108 2.53 2.38 -10.40
N ARG A 109 2.64 1.32 -9.60
CA ARG A 109 1.83 0.12 -9.81
C ARG A 109 0.35 0.44 -9.62
N ARG A 110 -0.50 -0.01 -10.54
CA ARG A 110 -1.96 0.07 -10.40
C ARG A 110 -2.38 -0.59 -9.09
N ASP A 111 -3.26 0.07 -8.31
CA ASP A 111 -3.67 -0.37 -6.97
C ASP A 111 -2.46 -0.65 -6.06
N TYR A 112 -1.52 0.30 -6.03
CA TYR A 112 -0.28 0.19 -5.24
C TYR A 112 -0.54 -0.20 -3.78
N TRP A 113 -1.58 0.37 -3.20
CA TRP A 113 -2.01 0.16 -1.81
C TRP A 113 -2.91 -1.06 -1.62
N ARG A 114 -3.30 -1.75 -2.72
CA ARG A 114 -4.10 -2.99 -2.73
C ARG A 114 -5.50 -2.83 -2.13
N MET A 115 -6.13 -1.68 -2.34
CA MET A 115 -7.46 -1.37 -1.81
C MET A 115 -8.62 -1.86 -2.69
N ALA A 116 -8.39 -2.14 -3.99
CA ALA A 116 -9.45 -2.55 -4.92
C ALA A 116 -10.22 -3.78 -4.43
N ARG A 117 -9.53 -4.74 -3.83
CA ARG A 117 -10.15 -5.96 -3.29
C ARG A 117 -11.06 -5.69 -2.10
N ALA A 118 -10.64 -4.79 -1.20
CA ALA A 118 -11.42 -4.36 -0.06
C ALA A 118 -12.67 -3.59 -0.50
N ILE A 119 -12.52 -2.69 -1.48
CA ILE A 119 -13.63 -1.91 -2.06
C ILE A 119 -14.64 -2.84 -2.76
N HIS A 120 -14.16 -3.83 -3.53
CA HIS A 120 -15.04 -4.85 -4.13
C HIS A 120 -15.78 -5.66 -3.05
N ALA A 121 -15.10 -6.08 -1.98
CA ALA A 121 -15.69 -6.83 -0.87
C ALA A 121 -16.73 -5.99 -0.10
N ALA A 122 -16.56 -4.66 -0.03
CA ALA A 122 -17.54 -3.73 0.53
C ALA A 122 -18.80 -3.57 -0.32
N GLY A 123 -18.83 -4.14 -1.54
CA GLY A 123 -20.00 -4.16 -2.39
C GLY A 123 -19.91 -3.31 -3.65
N PHE A 124 -18.88 -2.48 -3.80
CA PHE A 124 -18.73 -1.63 -4.98
C PHE A 124 -18.40 -2.42 -6.25
N ARG A 125 -18.86 -1.91 -7.38
CA ARG A 125 -18.70 -2.57 -8.70
C ARG A 125 -18.21 -1.57 -9.77
N PRO A 126 -17.57 -2.06 -10.84
CA PRO A 126 -17.16 -1.20 -11.95
C PRO A 126 -18.32 -0.35 -12.50
N GLY A 127 -18.03 0.90 -12.80
CA GLY A 127 -19.00 1.88 -13.31
C GLY A 127 -19.73 2.68 -12.23
N GLU A 128 -19.57 2.35 -10.97
CA GLU A 128 -20.17 3.09 -9.85
C GLU A 128 -19.36 4.33 -9.48
N LEU A 129 -20.04 5.31 -8.87
CA LEU A 129 -19.45 6.49 -8.27
C LEU A 129 -19.23 6.26 -6.77
N ILE A 130 -18.03 6.52 -6.30
CA ILE A 130 -17.65 6.46 -4.88
C ILE A 130 -17.39 7.89 -4.38
N HIS A 131 -18.00 8.28 -3.27
CA HIS A 131 -17.72 9.53 -2.59
C HIS A 131 -16.64 9.31 -1.53
N ASN A 132 -15.40 9.74 -1.83
CA ASN A 132 -14.26 9.50 -0.97
C ASN A 132 -14.06 10.65 0.03
N CYS A 133 -14.42 10.41 1.29
CA CYS A 133 -14.31 11.37 2.39
C CYS A 133 -12.97 11.31 3.15
N PHE A 134 -12.00 10.49 2.73
CA PHE A 134 -10.69 10.41 3.36
C PHE A 134 -9.83 11.63 3.03
N ALA A 135 -8.91 11.98 3.95
CA ALA A 135 -7.98 13.08 3.77
C ALA A 135 -7.04 12.83 2.56
N TYR A 136 -6.89 13.86 1.72
CA TYR A 136 -5.99 13.85 0.56
C TYR A 136 -4.67 14.59 0.80
N HIS A 137 -4.54 15.24 1.95
CA HIS A 137 -3.35 16.04 2.29
C HIS A 137 -2.53 15.34 3.38
N PHE A 138 -1.20 15.35 3.22
CA PHE A 138 -0.18 14.70 4.03
C PHE A 138 -0.26 13.16 4.04
N VAL A 139 -1.37 12.58 4.50
CA VAL A 139 -1.55 11.13 4.66
C VAL A 139 -2.00 10.46 3.37
N PRO A 140 -1.70 9.16 3.17
CA PRO A 140 -2.05 8.47 1.93
C PRO A 140 -3.54 8.11 1.80
N ALA A 141 -4.36 8.27 2.84
CA ALA A 141 -5.67 7.65 2.96
C ALA A 141 -6.61 7.93 1.76
N GLY A 142 -6.77 9.20 1.35
CA GLY A 142 -7.60 9.57 0.20
C GLY A 142 -7.09 8.95 -1.10
N SER A 143 -5.78 9.07 -1.36
CA SER A 143 -5.14 8.50 -2.56
C SER A 143 -5.14 6.97 -2.57
N MET A 144 -5.04 6.32 -1.40
CA MET A 144 -5.15 4.85 -1.28
C MET A 144 -6.52 4.36 -1.76
N MET A 145 -7.59 4.96 -1.23
CA MET A 145 -8.96 4.58 -1.59
C MET A 145 -9.25 4.91 -3.05
N GLU A 146 -8.84 6.10 -3.53
CA GLU A 146 -9.02 6.51 -4.90
C GLU A 146 -8.33 5.57 -5.90
N SER A 147 -7.05 5.23 -5.66
CA SER A 147 -6.31 4.32 -6.55
C SER A 147 -6.93 2.92 -6.60
N GLY A 148 -7.45 2.42 -5.46
CA GLY A 148 -8.18 1.16 -5.39
C GLY A 148 -9.51 1.21 -6.12
N ALA A 149 -10.27 2.30 -5.98
CA ALA A 149 -11.53 2.52 -6.69
C ALA A 149 -11.31 2.59 -8.20
N HIS A 150 -10.31 3.33 -8.67
CA HIS A 150 -9.93 3.38 -10.10
C HIS A 150 -9.48 2.01 -10.61
N ALA A 151 -8.75 1.24 -9.81
CA ALA A 151 -8.35 -0.12 -10.19
C ALA A 151 -9.54 -1.07 -10.30
N LEU A 152 -10.58 -0.89 -9.49
CA LEU A 152 -11.85 -1.60 -9.61
C LEU A 152 -12.66 -1.16 -10.84
N GLY A 153 -12.44 0.03 -11.35
CA GLY A 153 -13.20 0.61 -12.47
C GLY A 153 -14.33 1.54 -12.02
N CYS A 154 -14.24 2.08 -10.82
CA CYS A 154 -15.16 3.08 -10.28
C CYS A 154 -14.72 4.50 -10.63
N THR A 155 -15.69 5.41 -10.68
CA THR A 155 -15.44 6.86 -10.64
C THR A 155 -15.34 7.31 -9.19
N VAL A 156 -14.48 8.29 -8.89
CA VAL A 156 -14.33 8.83 -7.54
C VAL A 156 -14.68 10.32 -7.51
N PHE A 157 -15.51 10.71 -6.56
CA PHE A 157 -15.66 12.10 -6.14
C PHE A 157 -14.72 12.33 -4.93
N PRO A 158 -13.66 13.14 -5.08
CA PRO A 158 -12.65 13.32 -4.04
C PRO A 158 -13.10 14.39 -3.03
N GLY A 159 -14.11 14.10 -2.22
CA GLY A 159 -14.70 15.01 -1.25
C GLY A 159 -13.71 15.43 -0.14
N GLY A 160 -12.85 14.52 0.27
CA GLY A 160 -11.90 14.79 1.34
C GLY A 160 -12.57 14.99 2.70
N THR A 161 -11.87 15.65 3.61
CA THR A 161 -12.36 15.94 4.96
C THR A 161 -12.93 17.36 5.07
N GLY A 162 -13.91 17.55 5.95
CA GLY A 162 -14.55 18.86 6.14
C GLY A 162 -15.64 19.16 5.10
N GLN A 163 -16.01 20.43 4.95
CA GLN A 163 -17.00 20.90 3.96
C GLN A 163 -18.33 20.13 3.99
N THR A 164 -18.82 19.78 5.18
CA THR A 164 -19.93 18.84 5.39
C THR A 164 -21.17 19.18 4.56
N GLU A 165 -21.57 20.46 4.51
CA GLU A 165 -22.75 20.89 3.76
C GLU A 165 -22.57 20.65 2.25
N GLN A 166 -21.41 21.00 1.70
CA GLN A 166 -21.08 20.77 0.28
C GLN A 166 -21.01 19.29 -0.06
N GLN A 167 -20.48 18.47 0.84
CA GLN A 167 -20.45 17.01 0.66
C GLN A 167 -21.86 16.43 0.64
N VAL A 168 -22.73 16.83 1.56
CA VAL A 168 -24.14 16.41 1.59
C VAL A 168 -24.87 16.83 0.30
N GLN A 169 -24.65 18.05 -0.16
CA GLN A 169 -25.22 18.53 -1.43
C GLN A 169 -24.71 17.68 -2.61
N ALA A 170 -23.40 17.44 -2.70
CA ALA A 170 -22.83 16.61 -3.79
C ALA A 170 -23.38 15.18 -3.78
N MET A 171 -23.53 14.57 -2.58
CA MET A 171 -24.14 13.25 -2.45
C MET A 171 -25.60 13.22 -2.92
N ALA A 172 -26.37 14.27 -2.59
CA ALA A 172 -27.76 14.37 -3.02
C ALA A 172 -27.90 14.53 -4.53
N GLU A 173 -27.01 15.29 -5.17
CA GLU A 173 -27.01 15.55 -6.61
C GLU A 173 -26.42 14.39 -7.43
N LEU A 174 -25.26 13.86 -7.04
CA LEU A 174 -24.52 12.85 -7.77
C LEU A 174 -24.95 11.40 -7.46
N ARG A 175 -25.58 11.19 -6.31
CA ARG A 175 -26.09 9.89 -5.84
C ARG A 175 -25.05 8.78 -5.94
N PRO A 176 -23.89 8.88 -5.26
CA PRO A 176 -22.88 7.85 -5.27
C PRO A 176 -23.44 6.54 -4.72
N ALA A 177 -22.79 5.42 -5.08
CA ALA A 177 -23.13 4.09 -4.55
C ALA A 177 -22.70 3.93 -3.06
N GLY A 178 -21.77 4.75 -2.61
CA GLY A 178 -21.30 4.82 -1.23
C GLY A 178 -20.20 5.84 -1.07
#